data_7a1ccb83ad595484f84fe17169833d85
#
_entry.id   7a1ccb83ad595484f84fe17169833d85
#
_cell.length_a   1.000
_cell.length_b   1.000
_cell.length_c   1.000
_cell.angle_alpha   90.00
_cell.angle_beta   90.00
_cell.angle_gamma   90.00
#
_symmetry.space_group_name_H-M   'P 1'
#
loop_
_entity.id
_entity.type
_entity.pdbx_description
1 polymer ?
#
loop_
_entity_poly.entity_id
_entity_poly.type
_entity_poly.pdbx_seq_one_letter_code
_entity_poly.pdbx_strand_id
1 'polypeptide(L)'
;MRALLLPALLAAALSAALPADAENFPEGDINPYIEAADAFVLPLYCKAKMAITDTFSSGQDRFSEGFFIRKDNKVVFVNTAPASQKNFALLRNEDLFYQRFANTNKVVKTSATASARGGETSNLDLTRFNTTLDYTVAYLGREKAAGKDCYKFELKARNRKLAYGLVHAWIEVATRLPVKRSFFAVAGKELKYYLVRAVTMKGSRVVQMDIEYVDALRPEETSRLKMFEITPLKNVPEQFFTKEYLESGRLYPYDF
;
A
#
# COMPACT_ATOMS: atom_id res chain seq x y z
N MET A 1 50.78 -44.17 -14.52
CA MET A 1 49.33 -44.09 -14.65
C MET A 1 48.78 -43.61 -13.32
N ARG A 2 48.38 -42.36 -13.23
CA ARG A 2 47.73 -41.78 -12.05
C ARG A 2 46.27 -41.49 -12.39
N ALA A 3 45.34 -42.18 -11.74
CA ALA A 3 43.93 -41.97 -11.90
C ALA A 3 43.49 -40.71 -11.11
N LEU A 4 42.92 -39.74 -11.81
CA LEU A 4 42.26 -38.58 -11.20
C LEU A 4 40.81 -38.98 -10.83
N LEU A 5 40.53 -38.93 -9.53
CA LEU A 5 39.18 -39.00 -8.98
C LEU A 5 38.57 -37.59 -9.00
N LEU A 6 37.50 -37.37 -9.77
CA LEU A 6 36.65 -36.19 -9.68
C LEU A 6 35.69 -36.36 -8.51
N PRO A 7 35.46 -35.33 -7.66
CA PRO A 7 34.39 -35.36 -6.69
C PRO A 7 33.07 -34.96 -7.37
N ALA A 8 32.06 -35.82 -7.25
CA ALA A 8 30.71 -35.53 -7.62
C ALA A 8 30.13 -34.47 -6.66
N LEU A 9 29.82 -33.27 -7.16
CA LEU A 9 29.01 -32.28 -6.43
C LEU A 9 27.56 -32.74 -6.38
N LEU A 10 27.12 -33.13 -5.21
CA LEU A 10 25.71 -33.38 -4.89
C LEU A 10 24.98 -32.04 -4.73
N ALA A 11 24.27 -31.57 -5.74
CA ALA A 11 23.38 -30.42 -5.63
C ALA A 11 22.15 -30.83 -4.81
N ALA A 12 22.13 -30.45 -3.54
CA ALA A 12 20.94 -30.57 -2.71
C ALA A 12 19.92 -29.49 -3.16
N ALA A 13 18.89 -29.93 -3.90
CA ALA A 13 17.73 -29.14 -4.18
C ALA A 13 16.96 -28.91 -2.84
N LEU A 14 17.05 -27.69 -2.31
CA LEU A 14 16.21 -27.28 -1.18
C LEU A 14 14.78 -27.13 -1.69
N SER A 15 14.03 -28.21 -1.67
CA SER A 15 12.57 -28.20 -1.82
C SER A 15 12.01 -27.56 -0.55
N ALA A 16 11.66 -26.27 -0.61
CA ALA A 16 10.84 -25.64 0.40
C ALA A 16 9.47 -26.30 0.36
N ALA A 17 9.24 -27.29 1.23
CA ALA A 17 7.94 -27.85 1.45
C ALA A 17 7.02 -26.71 1.90
N LEU A 18 5.92 -26.49 1.17
CA LEU A 18 4.82 -25.64 1.63
C LEU A 18 4.33 -26.20 2.97
N PRO A 19 4.07 -25.36 3.97
CA PRO A 19 3.50 -25.85 5.22
C PRO A 19 2.16 -26.54 4.92
N ALA A 20 1.95 -27.71 5.50
CA ALA A 20 0.79 -28.58 5.25
C ALA A 20 -0.56 -27.95 5.65
N ASP A 21 -0.56 -26.80 6.32
CA ASP A 21 -1.75 -26.10 6.82
C ASP A 21 -2.31 -25.03 5.87
N ALA A 22 -1.79 -24.89 4.63
CA ALA A 22 -2.24 -23.89 3.67
C ALA A 22 -3.69 -24.10 3.17
N GLU A 23 -4.35 -25.20 3.53
CA GLU A 23 -5.66 -25.56 2.97
C GLU A 23 -6.88 -25.15 3.80
N ASN A 24 -6.74 -24.85 5.10
CA ASN A 24 -7.91 -24.54 5.94
C ASN A 24 -7.76 -23.20 6.68
N PHE A 25 -8.16 -22.11 6.02
CA PHE A 25 -8.30 -20.83 6.71
C PHE A 25 -9.48 -20.91 7.70
N PRO A 26 -9.27 -20.63 9.02
CA PRO A 26 -10.28 -20.90 10.05
C PRO A 26 -11.52 -20.02 10.01
N GLU A 27 -11.45 -18.88 9.31
CA GLU A 27 -12.58 -17.94 9.16
C GLU A 27 -13.39 -18.18 7.86
N GLY A 28 -13.16 -19.29 7.15
CA GLY A 28 -13.87 -19.67 5.95
C GLY A 28 -13.22 -19.16 4.66
N ASP A 29 -13.93 -18.41 3.81
CA ASP A 29 -13.41 -17.97 2.52
C ASP A 29 -12.41 -16.79 2.68
N ILE A 30 -11.21 -16.97 2.14
CA ILE A 30 -10.09 -16.02 2.27
C ILE A 30 -10.38 -14.69 1.56
N ASN A 31 -10.92 -14.73 0.33
CA ASN A 31 -11.10 -13.50 -0.45
C ASN A 31 -12.07 -12.52 0.20
N PRO A 32 -13.29 -12.91 0.59
CA PRO A 32 -14.20 -12.05 1.34
C PRO A 32 -13.60 -11.54 2.67
N TYR A 33 -12.81 -12.35 3.35
CA TYR A 33 -12.15 -11.93 4.58
C TYR A 33 -11.15 -10.80 4.33
N ILE A 34 -10.30 -10.90 3.32
CA ILE A 34 -9.32 -9.87 2.94
C ILE A 34 -10.03 -8.60 2.44
N GLU A 35 -11.06 -8.74 1.62
CA GLU A 35 -11.85 -7.61 1.11
C GLU A 35 -12.53 -6.85 2.25
N ALA A 36 -13.12 -7.57 3.20
CA ALA A 36 -13.74 -6.97 4.37
C ALA A 36 -12.71 -6.24 5.24
N ALA A 37 -11.52 -6.82 5.47
CA ALA A 37 -10.45 -6.19 6.21
C ALA A 37 -9.96 -4.91 5.52
N ASP A 38 -9.81 -4.93 4.20
CA ASP A 38 -9.41 -3.78 3.41
C ASP A 38 -10.48 -2.67 3.40
N ALA A 39 -11.76 -3.02 3.21
CA ALA A 39 -12.88 -2.08 3.20
C ALA A 39 -13.15 -1.47 4.58
N PHE A 40 -12.91 -2.23 5.66
CA PHE A 40 -13.08 -1.75 7.01
C PHE A 40 -12.13 -0.59 7.34
N VAL A 41 -10.89 -0.65 6.84
CA VAL A 41 -9.88 0.38 7.07
C VAL A 41 -10.11 1.62 6.20
N LEU A 42 -10.45 1.42 4.93
CA LEU A 42 -10.66 2.51 3.99
C LEU A 42 -11.83 2.17 3.05
N PRO A 43 -13.01 2.75 3.28
CA PRO A 43 -14.18 2.51 2.45
C PRO A 43 -13.91 2.74 0.96
N LEU A 44 -14.59 1.96 0.09
CA LEU A 44 -14.46 2.09 -1.36
C LEU A 44 -14.87 3.47 -1.88
N TYR A 45 -15.82 4.12 -1.18
CA TYR A 45 -16.26 5.48 -1.46
C TYR A 45 -16.01 6.32 -0.23
N CYS A 46 -15.00 7.15 -0.25
CA CYS A 46 -14.67 7.99 0.91
C CYS A 46 -13.89 9.25 0.54
N LYS A 47 -13.89 10.20 1.48
CA LYS A 47 -12.93 11.30 1.56
C LYS A 47 -12.16 11.23 2.87
N ALA A 48 -10.93 11.73 2.86
CA ALA A 48 -10.09 11.83 4.05
C ALA A 48 -9.08 12.97 3.90
N LYS A 49 -8.51 13.42 5.00
CA LYS A 49 -7.25 14.16 5.01
C LYS A 49 -6.09 13.19 5.12
N MET A 50 -4.96 13.56 4.55
CA MET A 50 -3.75 12.75 4.55
C MET A 50 -2.54 13.64 4.84
N ALA A 51 -1.77 13.27 5.86
CA ALA A 51 -0.47 13.88 6.15
C ALA A 51 0.62 12.84 5.90
N ILE A 52 1.73 13.26 5.30
CA ILE A 52 2.87 12.41 4.98
C ILE A 52 4.12 13.09 5.55
N THR A 53 4.89 12.35 6.32
CA THR A 53 6.23 12.75 6.76
C THR A 53 7.24 11.73 6.22
N ASP A 54 8.13 12.19 5.36
CA ASP A 54 9.26 11.39 4.87
C ASP A 54 10.50 11.76 5.67
N THR A 55 11.16 10.77 6.28
CA THR A 55 12.44 10.90 6.99
C THR A 55 13.53 10.29 6.11
N PHE A 56 14.60 11.05 5.88
CA PHE A 56 15.73 10.63 5.05
C PHE A 56 16.98 10.40 5.91
N SER A 57 17.90 9.59 5.40
CA SER A 57 19.21 9.33 6.03
C SER A 57 20.04 10.60 6.28
N SER A 58 19.76 11.68 5.54
CA SER A 58 20.34 13.01 5.77
C SER A 58 19.87 13.70 7.04
N GLY A 59 18.86 13.15 7.76
CA GLY A 59 18.25 13.75 8.92
C GLY A 59 17.29 14.91 8.61
N GLN A 60 16.96 15.12 7.32
CA GLN A 60 15.95 16.11 6.94
C GLN A 60 14.60 15.44 6.78
N ASP A 61 13.60 15.96 7.45
CA ASP A 61 12.22 15.53 7.28
C ASP A 61 11.51 16.38 6.23
N ARG A 62 10.64 15.76 5.44
CA ARG A 62 9.76 16.44 4.51
C ARG A 62 8.31 16.15 4.85
N PHE A 63 7.59 17.19 5.21
CA PHE A 63 6.16 17.11 5.52
C PHE A 63 5.30 17.56 4.36
N SER A 64 4.13 16.94 4.21
CA SER A 64 3.03 17.49 3.43
C SER A 64 1.68 17.01 3.97
N GLU A 65 0.67 17.81 3.67
CA GLU A 65 -0.72 17.51 3.97
C GLU A 65 -1.60 17.78 2.76
N GLY A 66 -2.67 17.00 2.62
CA GLY A 66 -3.60 17.15 1.53
C GLY A 66 -4.92 16.44 1.81
N PHE A 67 -5.77 16.40 0.82
CA PHE A 67 -7.00 15.62 0.85
C PHE A 67 -6.91 14.43 -0.12
N PHE A 68 -7.71 13.43 0.20
CA PHE A 68 -7.80 12.16 -0.50
C PHE A 68 -9.28 11.88 -0.80
N ILE A 69 -9.58 11.51 -2.05
CA ILE A 69 -10.92 11.06 -2.47
C ILE A 69 -10.76 9.71 -3.16
N ARG A 70 -11.62 8.77 -2.79
CA ARG A 70 -11.64 7.42 -3.36
C ARG A 70 -13.02 7.06 -3.90
N LYS A 71 -13.01 6.40 -5.05
CA LYS A 71 -14.13 5.68 -5.64
C LYS A 71 -13.61 4.38 -6.25
N ASP A 72 -13.93 3.24 -5.63
CA ASP A 72 -13.42 1.92 -6.05
C ASP A 72 -11.88 1.91 -6.19
N ASN A 73 -11.38 1.66 -7.40
CA ASN A 73 -9.97 1.67 -7.77
C ASN A 73 -9.48 3.04 -8.29
N LYS A 74 -10.32 4.07 -8.17
CA LYS A 74 -9.97 5.44 -8.55
C LYS A 74 -9.67 6.26 -7.31
N VAL A 75 -8.59 6.99 -7.36
CA VAL A 75 -8.12 7.80 -6.23
C VAL A 75 -7.54 9.10 -6.76
N VAL A 76 -7.89 10.19 -6.11
CA VAL A 76 -7.16 11.45 -6.26
C VAL A 76 -6.66 11.91 -4.89
N PHE A 77 -5.39 12.29 -4.86
CA PHE A 77 -4.73 12.93 -3.72
C PHE A 77 -4.21 14.29 -4.16
N VAL A 78 -4.45 15.33 -3.36
CA VAL A 78 -4.00 16.69 -3.66
C VAL A 78 -3.38 17.30 -2.41
N ASN A 79 -2.14 17.77 -2.54
CA ASN A 79 -1.46 18.52 -1.47
C ASN A 79 -2.07 19.92 -1.31
N THR A 80 -2.28 20.29 -0.06
CA THR A 80 -2.72 21.63 0.37
C THR A 80 -1.63 22.37 1.13
N ALA A 81 -0.69 21.66 1.75
CA ALA A 81 0.42 22.20 2.51
C ALA A 81 1.69 21.33 2.32
N PRO A 82 2.90 21.92 2.48
CA PRO A 82 3.20 23.35 2.57
C PRO A 82 2.97 24.10 1.26
N ALA A 83 3.09 25.42 1.27
CA ALA A 83 2.85 26.25 0.07
C ALA A 83 3.71 25.82 -1.13
N SER A 84 4.96 25.40 -0.91
CA SER A 84 5.88 24.90 -1.95
C SER A 84 5.40 23.60 -2.63
N GLN A 85 4.53 22.82 -1.98
CA GLN A 85 3.98 21.56 -2.47
C GLN A 85 2.48 21.67 -2.82
N LYS A 86 1.92 22.86 -2.67
CA LYS A 86 0.51 23.10 -2.95
C LYS A 86 0.19 22.75 -4.40
N ASN A 87 -0.95 22.08 -4.60
CA ASN A 87 -1.41 21.58 -5.91
C ASN A 87 -0.52 20.49 -6.54
N PHE A 88 0.49 19.92 -5.85
CA PHE A 88 0.94 18.61 -6.23
C PHE A 88 -0.25 17.65 -6.12
N ALA A 89 -0.48 16.85 -7.16
CA ALA A 89 -1.59 15.90 -7.12
C ALA A 89 -1.18 14.56 -7.75
N LEU A 90 -1.76 13.51 -7.25
CA LEU A 90 -1.64 12.16 -7.77
C LEU A 90 -3.05 11.65 -8.09
N LEU A 91 -3.24 11.18 -9.30
CA LEU A 91 -4.46 10.51 -9.74
C LEU A 91 -4.14 9.06 -10.10
N ARG A 92 -4.88 8.15 -9.53
CA ARG A 92 -5.07 6.80 -10.06
C ARG A 92 -6.47 6.71 -10.67
N ASN A 93 -6.52 6.29 -11.93
CA ASN A 93 -7.76 5.87 -12.58
C ASN A 93 -7.53 4.43 -13.07
N GLU A 94 -7.98 3.47 -12.28
CA GLU A 94 -7.72 2.03 -12.46
C GLU A 94 -6.22 1.71 -12.57
N ASP A 95 -5.71 1.33 -13.73
CA ASP A 95 -4.29 1.03 -13.97
C ASP A 95 -3.48 2.25 -14.44
N LEU A 96 -4.11 3.39 -14.62
CA LEU A 96 -3.45 4.61 -15.08
C LEU A 96 -3.11 5.52 -13.91
N PHE A 97 -1.87 6.01 -13.91
CA PHE A 97 -1.37 6.93 -12.90
C PHE A 97 -0.94 8.24 -13.57
N TYR A 98 -1.38 9.35 -13.00
CA TYR A 98 -1.00 10.70 -13.44
C TYR A 98 -0.53 11.51 -12.24
N GLN A 99 0.49 12.30 -12.46
CA GLN A 99 1.05 13.21 -11.47
C GLN A 99 1.03 14.63 -12.00
N ARG A 100 0.51 15.55 -11.20
CA ARG A 100 0.64 16.99 -11.42
C ARG A 100 1.74 17.51 -10.49
N PHE A 101 2.68 18.28 -11.06
CA PHE A 101 3.72 18.93 -10.26
C PHE A 101 3.18 20.16 -9.54
N ALA A 102 3.69 20.40 -8.31
CA ALA A 102 3.37 21.60 -7.54
C ALA A 102 3.67 22.86 -8.34
N ASN A 103 2.85 23.89 -8.14
CA ASN A 103 3.03 25.22 -8.74
C ASN A 103 3.08 25.25 -10.28
N THR A 104 2.62 24.20 -10.94
CA THR A 104 2.53 24.10 -12.40
C THR A 104 1.19 23.53 -12.81
N ASN A 105 0.85 23.67 -14.11
CA ASN A 105 -0.29 22.96 -14.70
C ASN A 105 0.16 21.69 -15.44
N LYS A 106 1.44 21.31 -15.32
CA LYS A 106 1.99 20.14 -16.01
C LYS A 106 1.52 18.86 -15.34
N VAL A 107 0.81 18.03 -16.12
CA VAL A 107 0.37 16.69 -15.73
C VAL A 107 1.12 15.67 -16.58
N VAL A 108 1.72 14.68 -15.96
CA VAL A 108 2.43 13.59 -16.65
C VAL A 108 1.87 12.23 -16.25
N LYS A 109 1.93 11.28 -17.17
CA LYS A 109 1.70 9.88 -16.85
C LYS A 109 2.90 9.35 -16.07
N THR A 110 2.66 8.59 -15.02
CA THR A 110 3.68 8.01 -14.14
C THR A 110 3.42 6.51 -13.95
N SER A 111 4.30 5.82 -13.22
CA SER A 111 4.13 4.40 -12.91
C SER A 111 3.62 4.18 -11.48
N ALA A 112 3.02 3.02 -11.23
CA ALA A 112 2.60 2.59 -9.90
C ALA A 112 3.78 2.51 -8.91
N THR A 113 4.96 2.09 -9.39
CA THR A 113 6.17 1.89 -8.58
C THR A 113 6.98 3.17 -8.35
N ALA A 114 6.73 4.23 -9.12
CA ALA A 114 7.45 5.48 -8.92
C ALA A 114 7.21 6.00 -7.50
N SER A 115 8.27 6.50 -6.85
CA SER A 115 8.10 7.23 -5.60
C SER A 115 7.16 8.40 -5.83
N ALA A 116 6.13 8.49 -5.01
CA ALA A 116 5.14 9.54 -5.14
C ALA A 116 5.77 10.94 -4.93
N ARG A 117 6.80 11.02 -4.08
CA ARG A 117 7.38 12.29 -3.63
C ARG A 117 8.88 12.17 -3.31
N GLY A 118 9.54 11.08 -3.71
CA GLY A 118 10.93 10.81 -3.41
C GLY A 118 11.17 10.19 -2.01
N GLY A 119 10.13 9.85 -1.26
CA GLY A 119 10.20 9.06 -0.03
C GLY A 119 9.88 7.59 -0.28
N GLU A 120 9.63 6.82 0.78
CA GLU A 120 9.42 5.37 0.71
C GLU A 120 8.02 4.97 0.22
N THR A 121 7.07 5.91 0.15
CA THR A 121 5.76 5.67 -0.44
C THR A 121 5.80 5.76 -1.96
N SER A 122 5.36 4.72 -2.64
CA SER A 122 5.11 4.74 -4.08
C SER A 122 3.74 5.34 -4.41
N ASN A 123 3.50 5.62 -5.69
CA ASN A 123 2.18 6.04 -6.16
C ASN A 123 1.11 5.00 -5.80
N LEU A 124 1.44 3.71 -5.88
CA LEU A 124 0.52 2.63 -5.52
C LEU A 124 0.19 2.62 -4.02
N ASP A 125 1.18 2.85 -3.16
CA ASP A 125 0.96 2.88 -1.70
C ASP A 125 0.01 4.01 -1.29
N LEU A 126 0.16 5.19 -1.91
CA LEU A 126 -0.72 6.33 -1.64
C LEU A 126 -2.13 6.13 -2.19
N THR A 127 -2.26 5.38 -3.28
CA THR A 127 -3.54 5.20 -3.97
C THR A 127 -4.19 3.84 -3.71
N ARG A 128 -3.51 2.97 -2.96
CA ARG A 128 -3.94 1.62 -2.58
C ARG A 128 -4.24 0.69 -3.77
N PHE A 129 -3.94 -0.58 -3.66
CA PHE A 129 -4.28 -1.62 -4.63
C PHE A 129 -5.50 -2.43 -4.15
N ASN A 130 -6.20 -3.06 -5.08
CA ASN A 130 -7.25 -4.01 -4.76
C ASN A 130 -6.61 -5.39 -4.56
N THR A 131 -6.57 -5.85 -3.30
CA THR A 131 -5.80 -7.04 -2.93
C THR A 131 -6.28 -8.28 -3.69
N THR A 132 -7.58 -8.54 -3.76
CA THR A 132 -8.11 -9.78 -4.31
C THR A 132 -8.19 -9.79 -5.84
N LEU A 133 -8.33 -8.62 -6.48
CA LEU A 133 -8.27 -8.51 -7.94
C LEU A 133 -6.84 -8.62 -8.45
N ASP A 134 -5.90 -8.00 -7.76
CA ASP A 134 -4.51 -7.91 -8.19
C ASP A 134 -3.69 -9.16 -7.82
N TYR A 135 -4.06 -9.86 -6.74
CA TYR A 135 -3.28 -10.95 -6.17
C TYR A 135 -4.11 -12.22 -5.99
N THR A 136 -3.47 -13.39 -6.13
CA THR A 136 -3.96 -14.62 -5.52
C THR A 136 -3.53 -14.64 -4.07
N VAL A 137 -4.43 -15.07 -3.17
CA VAL A 137 -4.18 -15.06 -1.73
C VAL A 137 -4.11 -16.49 -1.20
N ALA A 138 -3.09 -16.79 -0.42
CA ALA A 138 -2.95 -18.06 0.31
C ALA A 138 -2.77 -17.77 1.81
N TYR A 139 -3.39 -18.58 2.67
CA TYR A 139 -3.18 -18.54 4.09
C TYR A 139 -1.88 -19.29 4.46
N LEU A 140 -1.02 -18.66 5.25
CA LEU A 140 0.27 -19.24 5.66
C LEU A 140 0.30 -19.68 7.14
N GLY A 141 -0.81 -19.52 7.86
CA GLY A 141 -0.85 -19.86 9.27
C GLY A 141 -1.02 -18.64 10.19
N ARG A 142 -0.84 -18.87 11.48
CA ARG A 142 -1.01 -17.88 12.54
C ARG A 142 0.34 -17.59 13.20
N GLU A 143 0.69 -16.31 13.31
CA GLU A 143 1.92 -15.88 13.97
C GLU A 143 1.78 -14.49 14.60
N LYS A 144 2.71 -14.11 15.47
CA LYS A 144 2.74 -12.76 16.05
C LYS A 144 3.42 -11.78 15.12
N ALA A 145 2.78 -10.62 14.89
CA ALA A 145 3.37 -9.48 14.20
C ALA A 145 3.16 -8.21 15.03
N ALA A 146 4.21 -7.42 15.25
CA ALA A 146 4.19 -6.23 16.11
C ALA A 146 3.52 -6.46 17.48
N GLY A 147 3.74 -7.64 18.09
CA GLY A 147 3.18 -8.03 19.38
C GLY A 147 1.74 -8.52 19.36
N LYS A 148 1.06 -8.48 18.21
CA LYS A 148 -0.33 -8.92 18.02
C LYS A 148 -0.39 -10.31 17.42
N ASP A 149 -1.45 -11.03 17.74
CA ASP A 149 -1.75 -12.34 17.18
C ASP A 149 -2.45 -12.18 15.83
N CYS A 150 -1.86 -12.68 14.76
CA CYS A 150 -2.26 -12.40 13.41
C CYS A 150 -2.40 -13.65 12.55
N TYR A 151 -3.35 -13.62 11.62
CA TYR A 151 -3.31 -14.45 10.43
C TYR A 151 -2.32 -13.88 9.43
N LYS A 152 -1.45 -14.73 8.90
CA LYS A 152 -0.49 -14.40 7.84
C LYS A 152 -0.99 -14.88 6.50
N PHE A 153 -0.91 -14.03 5.51
CA PHE A 153 -1.29 -14.33 4.13
C PHE A 153 -0.13 -14.05 3.19
N GLU A 154 -0.02 -14.88 2.16
CA GLU A 154 0.82 -14.66 1.00
C GLU A 154 -0.05 -14.18 -0.16
N LEU A 155 0.35 -13.09 -0.78
CA LEU A 155 -0.32 -12.49 -1.92
C LEU A 155 0.64 -12.55 -3.11
N LYS A 156 0.35 -13.41 -4.11
CA LYS A 156 1.13 -13.50 -5.35
C LYS A 156 0.46 -12.71 -6.46
N ALA A 157 1.22 -11.83 -7.11
CA ALA A 157 0.73 -11.02 -8.20
C ALA A 157 0.15 -11.87 -9.33
N ARG A 158 -1.07 -11.55 -9.79
CA ARG A 158 -1.71 -12.24 -10.91
C ARG A 158 -1.06 -11.91 -12.25
N ASN A 159 -0.34 -10.81 -12.35
CA ASN A 159 0.39 -10.44 -13.55
C ASN A 159 1.70 -9.70 -13.21
N ARG A 160 2.66 -9.73 -14.17
CA ARG A 160 4.00 -9.13 -14.00
C ARG A 160 4.03 -7.60 -14.07
N LYS A 161 2.91 -6.94 -14.36
CA LYS A 161 2.83 -5.47 -14.41
C LYS A 161 2.60 -4.84 -13.04
N LEU A 162 2.25 -5.67 -12.04
CA LEU A 162 2.07 -5.19 -10.68
C LEU A 162 3.39 -4.77 -10.05
N ALA A 163 3.32 -3.75 -9.21
CA ALA A 163 4.48 -3.16 -8.56
C ALA A 163 5.25 -4.14 -7.67
N TYR A 164 4.52 -5.05 -7.01
CA TYR A 164 5.09 -6.03 -6.11
C TYR A 164 4.66 -7.43 -6.56
N GLY A 165 5.64 -8.27 -6.87
CA GLY A 165 5.39 -9.66 -7.30
C GLY A 165 4.86 -10.54 -6.18
N LEU A 166 5.26 -10.24 -4.96
CA LEU A 166 4.88 -10.95 -3.74
C LEU A 166 4.65 -9.94 -2.61
N VAL A 167 3.60 -10.16 -1.82
CA VAL A 167 3.32 -9.40 -0.60
C VAL A 167 2.96 -10.39 0.51
N HIS A 168 3.52 -10.23 1.70
CA HIS A 168 3.02 -10.88 2.90
C HIS A 168 2.17 -9.88 3.70
N ALA A 169 1.01 -10.32 4.18
CA ALA A 169 0.09 -9.50 4.95
C ALA A 169 -0.24 -10.17 6.28
N TRP A 170 -0.26 -9.38 7.35
CA TRP A 170 -0.64 -9.79 8.69
C TRP A 170 -1.88 -9.03 9.12
N ILE A 171 -2.93 -9.76 9.46
CA ILE A 171 -4.22 -9.24 9.92
C ILE A 171 -4.46 -9.75 11.33
N GLU A 172 -4.70 -8.84 12.26
CA GLU A 172 -4.98 -9.18 13.66
C GLU A 172 -6.26 -10.01 13.78
N VAL A 173 -6.16 -11.16 14.47
CA VAL A 173 -7.27 -12.09 14.66
C VAL A 173 -8.46 -11.43 15.35
N ALA A 174 -8.19 -10.69 16.42
CA ALA A 174 -9.23 -10.11 17.27
C ALA A 174 -10.02 -8.96 16.61
N THR A 175 -9.35 -8.13 15.80
CA THR A 175 -9.94 -6.88 15.26
C THR A 175 -10.16 -6.90 13.77
N ARG A 176 -9.57 -7.86 13.05
CA ARG A 176 -9.49 -7.92 11.58
C ARG A 176 -8.78 -6.72 10.94
N LEU A 177 -8.01 -5.98 11.74
CA LEU A 177 -7.23 -4.85 11.25
C LEU A 177 -5.89 -5.31 10.69
N PRO A 178 -5.41 -4.72 9.59
CA PRO A 178 -4.05 -4.94 9.11
C PRO A 178 -3.05 -4.46 10.17
N VAL A 179 -1.98 -5.22 10.36
CA VAL A 179 -0.90 -4.92 11.31
C VAL A 179 0.39 -4.61 10.58
N LYS A 180 0.73 -5.44 9.59
CA LYS A 180 1.96 -5.35 8.80
C LYS A 180 1.71 -5.82 7.37
N ARG A 181 2.43 -5.22 6.42
CA ARG A 181 2.66 -5.82 5.08
C ARG A 181 4.12 -5.69 4.70
N SER A 182 4.68 -6.75 4.12
CA SER A 182 6.03 -6.80 3.55
C SER A 182 5.92 -6.96 2.05
N PHE A 183 6.70 -6.18 1.30
CA PHE A 183 6.66 -6.11 -0.16
C PHE A 183 7.97 -6.63 -0.74
N PHE A 184 7.89 -7.58 -1.66
CA PHE A 184 9.04 -8.28 -2.20
C PHE A 184 9.19 -8.01 -3.69
N ALA A 185 10.44 -7.94 -4.15
CA ALA A 185 10.77 -8.00 -5.56
C ALA A 185 10.44 -9.40 -6.13
N VAL A 186 10.35 -9.50 -7.45
CA VAL A 186 10.16 -10.78 -8.16
C VAL A 186 11.26 -11.79 -7.79
N ALA A 187 12.48 -11.33 -7.48
CA ALA A 187 13.60 -12.16 -7.04
C ALA A 187 13.50 -12.61 -5.56
N GLY A 188 12.41 -12.31 -4.86
CA GLY A 188 12.20 -12.71 -3.45
C GLY A 188 12.88 -11.82 -2.41
N LYS A 189 13.55 -10.74 -2.82
CA LYS A 189 14.17 -9.79 -1.87
C LYS A 189 13.11 -8.84 -1.32
N GLU A 190 13.04 -8.69 0.01
CA GLU A 190 12.18 -7.68 0.65
C GLU A 190 12.67 -6.28 0.26
N LEU A 191 11.75 -5.48 -0.27
CA LEU A 191 12.02 -4.11 -0.70
C LEU A 191 11.72 -3.12 0.43
N LYS A 192 10.57 -3.29 1.04
CA LYS A 192 10.06 -2.48 2.14
C LYS A 192 8.96 -3.20 2.88
N TYR A 193 8.62 -2.69 4.02
CA TYR A 193 7.42 -3.10 4.75
C TYR A 193 6.68 -1.88 5.29
N TYR A 194 5.43 -2.06 5.68
CA TYR A 194 4.76 -1.10 6.53
C TYR A 194 4.28 -1.72 7.83
N LEU A 195 4.14 -0.87 8.84
CA LEU A 195 3.50 -1.18 10.11
C LEU A 195 2.35 -0.21 10.33
N VAL A 196 1.20 -0.72 10.77
CA VAL A 196 0.11 0.11 11.29
C VAL A 196 0.45 0.48 12.71
N ARG A 197 0.76 1.76 12.94
CA ARG A 197 1.19 2.28 14.24
C ARG A 197 0.02 2.61 15.16
N ALA A 198 -1.08 3.12 14.59
CA ALA A 198 -2.29 3.44 15.32
C ALA A 198 -3.53 3.39 14.45
N VAL A 199 -4.66 3.03 15.03
CA VAL A 199 -5.99 3.13 14.45
C VAL A 199 -6.93 3.75 15.48
N THR A 200 -7.68 4.77 15.07
CA THR A 200 -8.72 5.37 15.90
C THR A 200 -10.09 5.00 15.35
N MET A 201 -10.93 4.48 16.22
CA MET A 201 -12.31 4.09 15.91
C MET A 201 -13.30 5.11 16.45
N LYS A 202 -14.41 5.31 15.70
CA LYS A 202 -15.63 5.99 16.19
C LYS A 202 -16.80 5.04 15.95
N GLY A 203 -17.26 4.41 17.04
CA GLY A 203 -18.16 3.25 16.94
C GLY A 203 -17.48 2.11 16.17
N SER A 204 -18.14 1.57 15.16
CA SER A 204 -17.60 0.49 14.30
C SER A 204 -16.78 0.95 13.11
N ARG A 205 -16.42 2.24 12.99
CA ARG A 205 -15.72 2.79 11.83
C ARG A 205 -14.32 3.28 12.19
N VAL A 206 -13.36 3.01 11.31
CA VAL A 206 -12.04 3.66 11.35
C VAL A 206 -12.21 5.11 10.91
N VAL A 207 -11.76 6.04 11.75
CA VAL A 207 -11.78 7.49 11.45
C VAL A 207 -10.37 8.06 11.29
N GLN A 208 -9.36 7.33 11.77
CA GLN A 208 -7.96 7.66 11.57
C GLN A 208 -7.12 6.40 11.51
N MET A 209 -6.08 6.41 10.67
CA MET A 209 -5.08 5.37 10.56
C MET A 209 -3.70 6.00 10.38
N ASP A 210 -2.70 5.44 11.06
CA ASP A 210 -1.30 5.86 11.03
C ASP A 210 -0.45 4.66 10.58
N ILE A 211 0.20 4.79 9.44
CA ILE A 211 1.02 3.76 8.81
C ILE A 211 2.43 4.29 8.64
N GLU A 212 3.42 3.48 8.97
CA GLU A 212 4.82 3.77 8.71
C GLU A 212 5.39 2.78 7.72
N TYR A 213 5.86 3.29 6.58
CA TYR A 213 6.62 2.55 5.59
C TYR A 213 8.10 2.66 5.91
N VAL A 214 8.82 1.56 5.80
CA VAL A 214 10.24 1.44 6.10
C VAL A 214 10.93 0.77 4.92
N ASP A 215 12.01 1.36 4.40
CA ASP A 215 12.89 0.71 3.42
C ASP A 215 13.60 -0.47 4.11
N ALA A 216 13.54 -1.67 3.52
CA ALA A 216 14.13 -2.86 4.12
C ALA A 216 15.67 -2.85 4.10
N LEU A 217 16.28 -2.00 3.24
CA LEU A 217 17.73 -1.88 3.10
C LEU A 217 18.29 -0.68 3.87
N ARG A 218 17.45 0.32 4.12
CA ARG A 218 17.79 1.57 4.82
C ARG A 218 16.69 1.85 5.85
N PRO A 219 16.70 1.13 6.99
CA PRO A 219 15.63 1.23 7.98
C PRO A 219 15.47 2.62 8.62
N GLU A 220 16.50 3.48 8.48
CA GLU A 220 16.45 4.89 8.86
C GLU A 220 15.62 5.76 7.89
N GLU A 221 15.37 5.28 6.69
CA GLU A 221 14.49 5.96 5.72
C GLU A 221 13.07 5.46 5.87
N THR A 222 12.18 6.37 6.25
CA THR A 222 10.79 6.04 6.53
C THR A 222 9.83 7.05 5.89
N SER A 223 8.60 6.60 5.64
CA SER A 223 7.49 7.48 5.28
C SER A 223 6.31 7.19 6.18
N ARG A 224 5.95 8.13 7.03
CA ARG A 224 4.79 8.03 7.91
C ARG A 224 3.57 8.67 7.25
N LEU A 225 2.57 7.85 7.00
CA LEU A 225 1.31 8.21 6.39
C LEU A 225 0.20 8.22 7.44
N LYS A 226 -0.36 9.39 7.71
CA LYS A 226 -1.50 9.53 8.61
C LYS A 226 -2.74 9.94 7.81
N MET A 227 -3.73 9.05 7.77
CA MET A 227 -5.06 9.35 7.23
C MET A 227 -5.99 9.69 8.40
N PHE A 228 -6.74 10.76 8.30
CA PHE A 228 -7.66 11.21 9.34
C PHE A 228 -8.91 11.86 8.74
N GLU A 229 -9.95 12.04 9.56
CA GLU A 229 -11.26 12.49 9.09
C GLU A 229 -11.82 11.58 7.98
N ILE A 230 -11.56 10.27 8.06
CA ILE A 230 -12.04 9.31 7.07
C ILE A 230 -13.57 9.29 7.11
N THR A 231 -14.20 9.73 6.03
CA THR A 231 -15.65 9.87 5.92
C THR A 231 -16.16 9.08 4.72
N PRO A 232 -16.99 8.04 4.94
CA PRO A 232 -17.67 7.36 3.85
C PRO A 232 -18.57 8.32 3.06
N LEU A 233 -18.64 8.13 1.74
CA LEU A 233 -19.48 8.91 0.83
C LEU A 233 -20.53 7.99 0.19
N LYS A 234 -21.70 8.54 -0.14
CA LYS A 234 -22.74 7.80 -0.88
C LYS A 234 -22.44 7.76 -2.38
N ASN A 235 -21.85 8.82 -2.89
CA ASN A 235 -21.48 8.97 -4.29
C ASN A 235 -20.25 9.85 -4.41
N VAL A 236 -19.43 9.62 -5.45
CA VAL A 236 -18.29 10.44 -5.81
C VAL A 236 -18.35 10.71 -7.32
N PRO A 237 -18.42 11.98 -7.75
CA PRO A 237 -18.48 12.32 -9.16
C PRO A 237 -17.26 11.84 -9.95
N GLU A 238 -17.48 11.26 -11.14
CA GLU A 238 -16.41 10.73 -12.01
C GLU A 238 -15.40 11.79 -12.44
N GLN A 239 -15.82 13.03 -12.54
CA GLN A 239 -14.98 14.14 -12.97
C GLN A 239 -13.71 14.33 -12.15
N PHE A 240 -13.70 13.90 -10.87
CA PHE A 240 -12.51 13.98 -10.02
C PHE A 240 -11.40 13.04 -10.46
N PHE A 241 -11.72 12.00 -11.22
CA PHE A 241 -10.79 10.94 -11.60
C PHE A 241 -10.35 11.06 -13.06
N THR A 242 -10.26 12.30 -13.57
CA THR A 242 -9.83 12.58 -14.94
C THR A 242 -8.52 13.38 -14.98
N LYS A 243 -7.78 13.23 -16.07
CA LYS A 243 -6.57 14.04 -16.31
C LYS A 243 -6.91 15.54 -16.40
N GLU A 244 -8.04 15.85 -17.01
CA GLU A 244 -8.57 17.20 -17.18
C GLU A 244 -8.85 17.87 -15.83
N TYR A 245 -9.32 17.11 -14.84
CA TYR A 245 -9.48 17.60 -13.47
C TYR A 245 -8.13 18.05 -12.89
N LEU A 246 -7.07 17.25 -13.06
CA LEU A 246 -5.74 17.63 -12.61
C LEU A 246 -5.22 18.88 -13.35
N GLU A 247 -5.47 18.98 -14.65
CA GLU A 247 -5.03 20.11 -15.50
C GLU A 247 -5.78 21.42 -15.19
N SER A 248 -7.03 21.31 -14.73
CA SER A 248 -7.88 22.48 -14.44
C SER A 248 -7.32 23.42 -13.37
N GLY A 249 -6.46 22.89 -12.48
CA GLY A 249 -5.97 23.62 -11.31
C GLY A 249 -7.01 23.92 -10.24
N ARG A 250 -8.27 23.53 -10.46
CA ARG A 250 -9.38 23.67 -9.48
C ARG A 250 -9.46 22.40 -8.62
N LEU A 251 -8.40 22.13 -7.85
CA LEU A 251 -8.18 20.86 -7.17
C LEU A 251 -8.71 20.83 -5.74
N TYR A 252 -9.52 21.77 -5.32
CA TYR A 252 -9.99 21.83 -3.95
C TYR A 252 -11.25 20.99 -3.72
N PRO A 253 -11.41 20.41 -2.50
CA PRO A 253 -12.56 19.61 -2.19
C PRO A 253 -13.81 20.44 -2.35
N TYR A 254 -14.74 19.90 -3.11
CA TYR A 254 -16.10 20.37 -3.06
C TYR A 254 -16.69 19.91 -1.74
N ASP A 255 -17.46 20.76 -1.11
CA ASP A 255 -18.33 20.36 -0.01
C ASP A 255 -19.42 19.45 -0.58
N PHE A 256 -19.26 18.14 -0.37
CA PHE A 256 -20.29 17.12 -0.65
C PHE A 256 -20.37 16.11 0.49
#